data_328f2268bc836052504e0db279cecffd
#
_entry.id   328f2268bc836052504e0db279cecffd
#
_cell.length_a   1.000
_cell.length_b   1.000
_cell.length_c   1.000
_cell.angle_alpha   90.00
_cell.angle_beta   90.00
_cell.angle_gamma   90.00
#
_symmetry.space_group_name_H-M   'P 1'
#
loop_
_entity.id
_entity.type
_entity.pdbx_description
1 polymer ?
#
loop_
_entity_poly.entity_id
_entity_poly.type
_entity_poly.pdbx_seq_one_letter_code
_entity_poly.pdbx_strand_id
1 'polypeptide(L)'
;VTLYNRVLTDLILNGYSVNTGLFRAVAQLTGVIEGGVWNKEKNSIYVSFTQDKALREAIAQTAVEILGEKSNIMYILETEDKKTGLKDGSATAGRNFFVRGAMLKVVGDDESVGVTLTNEAKAVTKLTDDLITINNPSSLTFLLPADLAEGEYTLTVMTQFANSGHMLKTPRSV
;
A
#
# COMPACT_ATOMS: atom_id res chain seq x y z
N VAL A 1 20.01 -24.51 9.05
CA VAL A 1 18.62 -23.99 8.98
C VAL A 1 17.67 -25.07 8.47
N THR A 2 18.00 -25.79 7.39
CA THR A 2 17.11 -26.77 6.76
C THR A 2 16.79 -27.97 7.68
N LEU A 3 17.79 -28.52 8.39
CA LEU A 3 17.59 -29.64 9.31
C LEU A 3 16.72 -29.22 10.51
N TYR A 4 17.00 -28.05 11.08
CA TYR A 4 16.22 -27.50 12.19
C TYR A 4 14.75 -27.32 11.81
N ASN A 5 14.47 -26.68 10.67
CA ASN A 5 13.11 -26.47 10.18
C ASN A 5 12.40 -27.81 9.94
N ARG A 6 13.08 -28.81 9.41
CA ARG A 6 12.50 -30.16 9.20
C ARG A 6 12.09 -30.80 10.52
N VAL A 7 12.95 -30.77 11.54
CA VAL A 7 12.65 -31.32 12.86
C VAL A 7 11.46 -30.61 13.50
N LEU A 8 11.41 -29.27 13.43
CA LEU A 8 10.27 -28.50 13.97
C LEU A 8 8.97 -28.82 13.23
N THR A 9 9.02 -28.94 11.91
CA THR A 9 7.86 -29.32 11.08
C THR A 9 7.35 -30.70 11.47
N ASP A 10 8.25 -31.68 11.58
CA ASP A 10 7.88 -33.05 11.97
C ASP A 10 7.25 -33.11 13.37
N LEU A 11 7.80 -32.38 14.32
CA LEU A 11 7.22 -32.30 15.67
C LEU A 11 5.83 -31.70 15.65
N ILE A 12 5.64 -30.56 14.98
CA ILE A 12 4.35 -29.87 14.91
C ILE A 12 3.31 -30.74 14.21
N LEU A 13 3.64 -31.38 13.09
CA LEU A 13 2.72 -32.21 12.32
C LEU A 13 2.35 -33.50 13.07
N ASN A 14 3.20 -33.98 13.98
CA ASN A 14 2.89 -35.09 14.87
C ASN A 14 2.11 -34.67 16.14
N GLY A 15 1.64 -33.42 16.20
CA GLY A 15 0.78 -32.94 17.28
C GLY A 15 1.53 -32.46 18.53
N TYR A 16 2.86 -32.40 18.49
CA TYR A 16 3.65 -31.84 19.59
C TYR A 16 3.62 -30.32 19.58
N SER A 17 3.49 -29.72 20.75
CA SER A 17 3.70 -28.30 20.88
C SER A 17 5.20 -27.99 20.92
N VAL A 18 5.60 -27.02 20.13
CA VAL A 18 7.00 -26.53 20.09
C VAL A 18 7.04 -25.17 20.80
N ASN A 19 7.86 -25.07 21.85
CA ASN A 19 8.15 -23.81 22.52
C ASN A 19 9.63 -23.45 22.29
N THR A 20 9.88 -22.30 21.65
CA THR A 20 11.23 -21.80 21.36
C THR A 20 11.75 -20.86 22.44
N GLY A 21 10.99 -20.57 23.49
CA GLY A 21 11.26 -19.54 24.49
C GLY A 21 10.78 -18.14 24.08
N LEU A 22 10.48 -17.93 22.80
CA LEU A 22 9.92 -16.68 22.29
C LEU A 22 8.46 -16.84 21.87
N PHE A 23 8.14 -17.94 21.24
CA PHE A 23 6.78 -18.29 20.84
C PHE A 23 6.53 -19.78 20.97
N ARG A 24 5.26 -20.13 21.14
CA ARG A 24 4.75 -21.49 21.15
C ARG A 24 3.97 -21.74 19.86
N ALA A 25 4.30 -22.84 19.17
CA ALA A 25 3.56 -23.32 18.01
C ALA A 25 2.80 -24.59 18.39
N VAL A 26 1.53 -24.68 18.01
CA VAL A 26 0.66 -25.83 18.27
C VAL A 26 -0.14 -26.13 17.03
N ALA A 27 -0.08 -27.39 16.55
CA ALA A 27 -0.97 -27.85 15.51
C ALA A 27 -2.37 -28.12 16.07
N GLN A 28 -3.38 -27.70 15.33
CA GLN A 28 -4.78 -27.92 15.66
C GLN A 28 -5.52 -28.48 14.45
N LEU A 29 -6.47 -29.35 14.70
CA LEU A 29 -7.32 -29.92 13.68
C LEU A 29 -8.63 -29.15 13.61
N THR A 30 -9.10 -28.89 12.39
CA THR A 30 -10.42 -28.31 12.14
C THR A 30 -11.28 -29.23 11.29
N GLY A 31 -12.60 -29.05 11.40
CA GLY A 31 -13.58 -29.84 10.70
C GLY A 31 -14.10 -31.01 11.55
N VAL A 32 -15.22 -31.57 11.09
CA VAL A 32 -15.84 -32.72 11.75
C VAL A 32 -15.18 -34.01 11.28
N ILE A 33 -14.65 -34.79 12.20
CA ILE A 33 -14.07 -36.12 11.91
C ILE A 33 -15.19 -37.14 12.03
N GLU A 34 -15.71 -37.59 10.90
CA GLU A 34 -16.76 -38.60 10.82
C GLU A 34 -16.16 -40.01 10.90
N GLY A 35 -16.63 -40.83 11.86
CA GLY A 35 -16.17 -42.21 12.02
C GLY A 35 -14.67 -42.38 12.30
N GLY A 36 -13.99 -41.35 12.80
CA GLY A 36 -12.54 -41.40 13.08
C GLY A 36 -11.63 -41.37 11.84
N VAL A 37 -12.19 -41.05 10.67
CA VAL A 37 -11.45 -41.05 9.40
C VAL A 37 -11.14 -39.61 8.98
N TRP A 38 -9.87 -39.38 8.62
CA TRP A 38 -9.43 -38.09 8.10
C TRP A 38 -9.91 -37.89 6.65
N ASN A 39 -10.59 -36.77 6.40
CA ASN A 39 -11.02 -36.36 5.06
C ASN A 39 -10.40 -35.01 4.68
N LYS A 40 -9.53 -34.99 3.68
CA LYS A 40 -8.81 -33.77 3.23
C LYS A 40 -9.71 -32.64 2.72
N GLU A 41 -10.93 -32.96 2.28
CA GLU A 41 -11.87 -31.96 1.79
C GLU A 41 -12.65 -31.30 2.92
N LYS A 42 -12.86 -32.03 4.03
CA LYS A 42 -13.64 -31.59 5.21
C LYS A 42 -12.78 -31.17 6.39
N ASN A 43 -11.53 -31.64 6.44
CA ASN A 43 -10.65 -31.44 7.57
C ASN A 43 -9.38 -30.73 7.14
N SER A 44 -8.88 -29.86 7.99
CA SER A 44 -7.58 -29.20 7.78
C SER A 44 -6.77 -29.12 9.07
N ILE A 45 -5.46 -29.02 8.90
CA ILE A 45 -4.51 -28.78 9.99
C ILE A 45 -4.10 -27.30 9.89
N TYR A 46 -4.17 -26.58 10.98
CA TYR A 46 -3.57 -25.28 11.08
C TYR A 46 -2.62 -25.19 12.28
N VAL A 47 -1.65 -24.31 12.20
CA VAL A 47 -0.69 -24.09 13.27
C VAL A 47 -0.97 -22.73 13.89
N SER A 48 -1.29 -22.71 15.19
CA SER A 48 -1.42 -21.48 15.94
C SER A 48 -0.07 -21.10 16.56
N PHE A 49 0.26 -19.81 16.52
CA PHE A 49 1.44 -19.24 17.15
C PHE A 49 1.00 -18.30 18.26
N THR A 50 1.54 -18.51 19.47
CA THR A 50 1.34 -17.60 20.59
C THR A 50 2.68 -17.12 21.12
N GLN A 51 2.75 -15.85 21.51
CA GLN A 51 3.94 -15.30 22.16
C GLN A 51 4.16 -15.98 23.52
N ASP A 52 5.39 -16.39 23.79
CA ASP A 52 5.77 -16.86 25.13
C ASP A 52 5.79 -15.72 26.13
N LYS A 53 5.75 -16.07 27.44
CA LYS A 53 5.76 -15.10 28.52
C LYS A 53 6.97 -14.17 28.44
N ALA A 54 8.16 -14.74 28.21
CA ALA A 54 9.40 -13.98 28.13
C ALA A 54 9.38 -12.92 27.03
N LEU A 55 8.86 -13.26 25.84
CA LEU A 55 8.73 -12.28 24.75
C LEU A 55 7.72 -11.18 25.10
N ARG A 56 6.58 -11.52 25.70
CA ARG A 56 5.58 -10.53 26.12
C ARG A 56 6.12 -9.57 27.16
N GLU A 57 6.86 -10.09 28.15
CA GLU A 57 7.50 -9.27 29.18
C GLU A 57 8.57 -8.36 28.60
N ALA A 58 9.41 -8.87 27.67
CA ALA A 58 10.41 -8.07 26.98
C ALA A 58 9.77 -6.93 26.18
N ILE A 59 8.70 -7.21 25.44
CA ILE A 59 7.93 -6.19 24.70
C ILE A 59 7.35 -5.14 25.65
N ALA A 60 6.75 -5.58 26.76
CA ALA A 60 6.16 -4.66 27.74
C ALA A 60 7.19 -3.74 28.44
N GLN A 61 8.43 -4.21 28.54
CA GLN A 61 9.53 -3.45 29.15
C GLN A 61 10.33 -2.64 28.11
N THR A 62 10.05 -2.81 26.81
CA THR A 62 10.79 -2.09 25.75
C THR A 62 10.42 -0.60 25.81
N ALA A 63 11.44 0.23 26.07
CA ALA A 63 11.29 1.67 25.88
C ALA A 63 11.26 1.99 24.38
N VAL A 64 10.21 2.68 23.95
CA VAL A 64 10.10 3.14 22.57
C VAL A 64 10.54 4.60 22.51
N GLU A 65 11.62 4.86 21.81
CA GLU A 65 12.03 6.21 21.47
C GLU A 65 11.48 6.57 20.08
N ILE A 66 10.73 7.66 20.04
CA ILE A 66 10.24 8.20 18.77
C ILE A 66 11.32 9.09 18.18
N LEU A 67 12.10 8.55 17.24
CA LEU A 67 13.18 9.28 16.57
C LEU A 67 12.65 10.33 15.58
N GLY A 68 11.36 10.31 15.26
CA GLY A 68 10.69 11.26 14.39
C GLY A 68 9.33 10.74 13.95
N GLU A 69 8.48 11.65 13.57
CA GLU A 69 7.22 11.28 12.89
C GLU A 69 7.49 11.02 11.42
N LYS A 70 6.85 10.01 10.85
CA LYS A 70 6.84 9.83 9.40
C LYS A 70 6.25 11.10 8.78
N SER A 71 7.09 11.88 8.11
CA SER A 71 6.64 13.15 7.54
C SER A 71 5.50 12.86 6.54
N ASN A 72 4.36 13.51 6.74
CA ASN A 72 3.24 13.50 5.80
C ASN A 72 3.52 14.46 4.63
N ILE A 73 4.74 14.43 4.11
CA ILE A 73 5.13 15.27 2.97
C ILE A 73 4.54 14.65 1.71
N MET A 74 3.88 15.49 0.93
CA MET A 74 3.42 15.15 -0.39
C MET A 74 4.58 15.32 -1.39
N TYR A 75 4.82 14.31 -2.22
CA TYR A 75 5.84 14.37 -3.27
C TYR A 75 5.54 13.43 -4.42
N ILE A 76 6.03 13.78 -5.60
CA ILE A 76 6.10 12.92 -6.76
C ILE A 76 7.51 12.33 -6.82
N LEU A 77 7.60 11.01 -6.89
CA LEU A 77 8.86 10.27 -6.98
C LEU A 77 9.21 9.92 -8.42
N GLU A 78 8.22 9.51 -9.18
CA GLU A 78 8.39 8.96 -10.53
C GLU A 78 7.14 9.20 -11.35
N THR A 79 7.32 9.47 -12.64
CA THR A 79 6.25 9.50 -13.64
C THR A 79 6.56 8.49 -14.75
N GLU A 80 5.52 7.95 -15.39
CA GLU A 80 5.66 6.99 -16.49
C GLU A 80 4.56 7.21 -17.53
N ASP A 81 4.95 7.41 -18.79
CA ASP A 81 4.03 7.34 -19.93
C ASP A 81 3.66 5.89 -20.20
N LYS A 82 2.39 5.54 -20.01
CA LYS A 82 1.92 4.16 -20.20
C LYS A 82 1.87 3.68 -21.65
N LYS A 83 2.04 4.58 -22.63
CA LYS A 83 2.17 4.19 -24.03
C LYS A 83 3.59 3.74 -24.36
N THR A 84 4.59 4.48 -23.91
CA THR A 84 5.99 4.26 -24.25
C THR A 84 6.76 3.49 -23.18
N GLY A 85 6.29 3.51 -21.93
CA GLY A 85 6.99 2.98 -20.76
C GLY A 85 8.15 3.86 -20.29
N LEU A 86 8.32 5.05 -20.85
CA LEU A 86 9.39 5.97 -20.48
C LEU A 86 9.07 6.67 -19.14
N LYS A 87 10.12 6.92 -18.37
CA LYS A 87 10.07 7.55 -17.04
C LYS A 87 10.89 8.84 -16.97
N ASP A 88 11.03 9.50 -18.09
CA ASP A 88 11.81 10.71 -18.28
C ASP A 88 10.98 12.00 -18.19
N GLY A 89 9.71 11.89 -17.80
CA GLY A 89 8.76 12.98 -17.77
C GLY A 89 7.98 13.18 -19.06
N SER A 90 8.33 12.45 -20.13
CA SER A 90 7.55 12.49 -21.38
C SER A 90 6.15 11.91 -21.17
N ALA A 91 5.18 12.44 -21.93
CA ALA A 91 3.79 12.06 -21.83
C ALA A 91 3.12 12.09 -23.21
N THR A 92 2.26 11.12 -23.51
CA THR A 92 1.54 11.06 -24.80
C THR A 92 0.09 11.50 -24.60
N ALA A 93 -0.33 12.52 -25.34
CA ALA A 93 -1.73 12.97 -25.34
C ALA A 93 -2.71 11.81 -25.68
N GLY A 94 -3.87 11.80 -25.04
CA GLY A 94 -4.87 10.73 -25.17
C GLY A 94 -4.45 9.38 -24.60
N ARG A 95 -3.43 9.32 -23.76
CA ARG A 95 -2.93 8.09 -23.15
C ARG A 95 -2.83 8.21 -21.63
N ASN A 96 -2.81 7.06 -20.96
CA ASN A 96 -2.64 7.01 -19.52
C ASN A 96 -1.24 7.45 -19.10
N PHE A 97 -1.20 8.30 -18.11
CA PHE A 97 0.00 8.76 -17.44
C PHE A 97 -0.02 8.32 -15.99
N PHE A 98 1.05 7.70 -15.55
CA PHE A 98 1.20 7.16 -14.20
C PHE A 98 2.12 8.05 -13.37
N VAL A 99 1.72 8.29 -12.14
CA VAL A 99 2.50 9.07 -11.16
C VAL A 99 2.62 8.25 -9.88
N ARG A 100 3.83 8.09 -9.38
CA ARG A 100 4.14 7.45 -8.10
C ARG A 100 4.74 8.44 -7.13
N GLY A 101 4.35 8.36 -5.87
CA GLY A 101 4.84 9.27 -4.83
C GLY A 101 4.23 8.98 -3.47
N ALA A 102 3.98 10.03 -2.71
CA ALA A 102 3.31 9.93 -1.41
C ALA A 102 2.26 11.01 -1.24
N MET A 103 1.18 10.66 -0.56
CA MET A 103 0.06 11.53 -0.22
C MET A 103 -0.67 12.11 -1.44
N LEU A 104 -0.63 11.38 -2.57
CA LEU A 104 -1.13 11.82 -3.87
C LEU A 104 -2.65 11.67 -4.05
N LYS A 105 -3.34 10.92 -3.19
CA LYS A 105 -4.77 10.66 -3.36
C LYS A 105 -5.57 11.97 -3.49
N VAL A 106 -6.18 12.17 -4.65
CA VAL A 106 -7.01 13.34 -4.95
C VAL A 106 -8.36 13.16 -4.27
N VAL A 107 -8.63 13.96 -3.26
CA VAL A 107 -9.89 13.99 -2.51
C VAL A 107 -10.04 15.33 -1.80
N GLY A 108 -11.26 15.85 -1.73
CA GLY A 108 -11.63 17.08 -1.05
C GLY A 108 -12.76 17.81 -1.76
N ASP A 109 -13.35 18.76 -1.07
CA ASP A 109 -14.48 19.54 -1.54
C ASP A 109 -14.07 20.92 -2.08
N ASP A 110 -12.78 21.28 -1.91
CA ASP A 110 -12.26 22.57 -2.41
C ASP A 110 -12.12 22.53 -3.93
N GLU A 111 -12.52 23.62 -4.58
CA GLU A 111 -12.49 23.73 -6.05
C GLU A 111 -11.08 23.56 -6.66
N SER A 112 -10.04 23.83 -5.89
CA SER A 112 -8.66 23.66 -6.33
C SER A 112 -8.21 22.20 -6.35
N VAL A 113 -8.92 21.29 -5.65
CA VAL A 113 -8.56 19.86 -5.59
C VAL A 113 -8.67 19.23 -6.98
N GLY A 114 -7.65 18.49 -7.37
CA GLY A 114 -7.58 17.81 -8.66
C GLY A 114 -6.18 17.70 -9.21
N VAL A 115 -6.09 17.26 -10.43
CA VAL A 115 -4.86 17.20 -11.23
C VAL A 115 -4.93 18.28 -12.30
N THR A 116 -3.91 19.11 -12.38
CA THR A 116 -3.83 20.19 -13.38
C THR A 116 -2.54 20.10 -14.18
N LEU A 117 -2.64 20.48 -15.44
CA LEU A 117 -1.55 20.65 -16.38
C LEU A 117 -1.45 22.12 -16.77
N THR A 118 -0.34 22.76 -16.47
CA THR A 118 -0.13 24.17 -16.80
C THR A 118 0.95 24.29 -17.87
N ASN A 119 0.62 24.86 -19.02
CA ASN A 119 1.58 25.04 -20.10
C ASN A 119 2.48 26.29 -19.88
N GLU A 120 3.45 26.49 -20.75
CA GLU A 120 4.36 27.66 -20.70
C GLU A 120 3.63 29.01 -20.74
N ALA A 121 2.51 29.10 -21.45
CA ALA A 121 1.67 30.29 -21.53
C ALA A 121 0.79 30.53 -20.29
N LYS A 122 0.98 29.74 -19.22
CA LYS A 122 0.17 29.76 -17.97
C LYS A 122 -1.28 29.36 -18.16
N ALA A 123 -1.65 28.76 -19.28
CA ALA A 123 -2.96 28.17 -19.43
C ALA A 123 -3.05 26.87 -18.62
N VAL A 124 -4.10 26.74 -17.82
CA VAL A 124 -4.32 25.61 -16.92
C VAL A 124 -5.41 24.72 -17.49
N THR A 125 -5.08 23.45 -17.68
CA THR A 125 -6.04 22.39 -18.01
C THR A 125 -6.25 21.53 -16.77
N LYS A 126 -7.42 21.59 -16.15
CA LYS A 126 -7.79 20.73 -15.03
C LYS A 126 -8.42 19.45 -15.57
N LEU A 127 -7.91 18.32 -15.11
CA LEU A 127 -8.49 17.01 -15.45
C LEU A 127 -9.78 16.80 -14.67
N THR A 128 -10.80 16.27 -15.34
CA THR A 128 -12.04 15.86 -14.70
C THR A 128 -11.85 14.53 -13.94
N ASP A 129 -12.64 14.30 -12.92
CA ASP A 129 -12.46 13.15 -12.00
C ASP A 129 -12.60 11.80 -12.72
N ASP A 130 -13.40 11.74 -13.79
CA ASP A 130 -13.58 10.55 -14.62
C ASP A 130 -12.33 10.15 -15.41
N LEU A 131 -11.40 11.08 -15.62
CA LEU A 131 -10.10 10.81 -16.22
C LEU A 131 -9.11 10.17 -15.26
N ILE A 132 -9.36 10.21 -13.94
CA ILE A 132 -8.49 9.62 -12.92
C ILE A 132 -8.89 8.15 -12.71
N THR A 133 -8.13 7.24 -13.29
CA THR A 133 -8.44 5.79 -13.28
C THR A 133 -7.88 5.06 -12.06
N ILE A 134 -6.77 5.53 -11.47
CA ILE A 134 -6.21 5.04 -10.21
C ILE A 134 -5.99 6.24 -9.30
N ASN A 135 -6.57 6.20 -8.09
CA ASN A 135 -6.52 7.29 -7.12
C ASN A 135 -6.15 6.74 -5.73
N ASN A 136 -4.87 6.50 -5.53
CA ASN A 136 -4.31 5.96 -4.29
C ASN A 136 -3.33 6.94 -3.63
N PRO A 137 -3.10 6.84 -2.31
CA PRO A 137 -2.13 7.70 -1.62
C PRO A 137 -0.70 7.65 -2.17
N SER A 138 -0.31 6.52 -2.78
CA SER A 138 1.05 6.30 -3.31
C SER A 138 1.13 6.34 -4.83
N SER A 139 0.00 6.37 -5.53
CA SER A 139 -0.02 6.34 -7.00
C SER A 139 -1.31 6.93 -7.58
N LEU A 140 -1.14 7.67 -8.67
CA LEU A 140 -2.22 8.12 -9.53
C LEU A 140 -2.02 7.57 -10.94
N THR A 141 -3.11 7.27 -11.63
CA THR A 141 -3.11 7.10 -13.08
C THR A 141 -4.26 7.91 -13.64
N PHE A 142 -4.00 8.68 -14.65
CA PHE A 142 -5.03 9.48 -15.30
C PHE A 142 -4.82 9.51 -16.82
N LEU A 143 -5.93 9.67 -17.53
CA LEU A 143 -5.94 9.82 -18.97
C LEU A 143 -5.64 11.27 -19.33
N LEU A 144 -4.62 11.49 -20.14
CA LEU A 144 -4.34 12.81 -20.69
C LEU A 144 -5.36 13.19 -21.76
N PRO A 145 -5.78 14.45 -21.86
CA PRO A 145 -6.64 14.91 -22.95
C PRO A 145 -6.01 14.62 -24.32
N ALA A 146 -6.83 14.17 -25.27
CA ALA A 146 -6.33 13.81 -26.60
C ALA A 146 -5.95 15.03 -27.43
N ASP A 147 -6.51 16.18 -27.10
CA ASP A 147 -6.28 17.49 -27.73
C ASP A 147 -5.19 18.32 -27.06
N LEU A 148 -4.45 17.71 -26.12
CA LEU A 148 -3.34 18.36 -25.45
C LEU A 148 -2.26 18.70 -26.48
N ALA A 149 -1.93 20.00 -26.62
CA ALA A 149 -0.92 20.45 -27.55
C ALA A 149 0.47 19.96 -27.17
N GLU A 150 1.38 19.84 -28.14
CA GLU A 150 2.79 19.58 -27.85
C GLU A 150 3.42 20.76 -27.09
N GLY A 151 4.27 20.47 -26.13
CA GLY A 151 4.94 21.47 -25.31
C GLY A 151 5.28 20.97 -23.90
N GLU A 152 5.88 21.85 -23.12
CA GLU A 152 6.18 21.58 -21.72
C GLU A 152 4.99 21.94 -20.83
N TYR A 153 4.73 21.10 -19.85
CA TYR A 153 3.65 21.27 -18.89
C TYR A 153 4.17 21.06 -17.47
N THR A 154 3.71 21.91 -16.57
CA THR A 154 3.84 21.64 -15.14
C THR A 154 2.64 20.82 -14.68
N LEU A 155 2.91 19.61 -14.21
CA LEU A 155 1.91 18.77 -13.54
C LEU A 155 1.78 19.23 -12.09
N THR A 156 0.56 19.51 -11.65
CA THR A 156 0.27 19.78 -10.24
C THR A 156 -0.84 18.87 -9.74
N VAL A 157 -0.60 18.22 -8.62
CA VAL A 157 -1.62 17.46 -7.89
C VAL A 157 -2.00 18.23 -6.64
N MET A 158 -3.28 18.56 -6.49
CA MET A 158 -3.81 19.27 -5.33
C MET A 158 -4.84 18.42 -4.60
N THR A 159 -4.73 18.33 -3.27
CA THR A 159 -5.58 17.46 -2.47
C THR A 159 -5.77 17.94 -1.05
N GLN A 160 -6.91 17.58 -0.45
CA GLN A 160 -7.17 17.69 0.99
C GLN A 160 -6.93 16.35 1.72
N PHE A 161 -6.30 15.38 1.06
CA PHE A 161 -6.02 14.08 1.66
C PHE A 161 -5.09 14.20 2.88
N ALA A 162 -5.53 13.60 4.00
CA ALA A 162 -4.72 13.38 5.18
C ALA A 162 -4.82 11.90 5.58
N ASN A 163 -3.70 11.32 6.02
CA ASN A 163 -3.67 9.88 6.39
C ASN A 163 -4.37 9.61 7.74
N SER A 164 -4.97 10.62 8.34
CA SER A 164 -5.62 10.60 9.67
C SER A 164 -7.14 10.32 9.64
N GLY A 165 -7.71 10.01 8.47
CA GLY A 165 -9.16 9.83 8.32
C GLY A 165 -9.98 11.13 8.27
N HIS A 166 -9.36 12.28 8.44
CA HIS A 166 -9.97 13.60 8.28
C HIS A 166 -9.34 14.34 7.12
N MET A 167 -10.14 15.08 6.35
CA MET A 167 -9.62 15.94 5.29
C MET A 167 -8.92 17.17 5.86
N LEU A 168 -7.91 17.67 5.15
CA LEU A 168 -7.26 18.93 5.48
C LEU A 168 -8.22 20.09 5.25
N LYS A 169 -8.16 21.11 6.10
CA LYS A 169 -8.96 22.34 5.91
C LYS A 169 -8.47 23.14 4.70
N THR A 170 -7.17 23.12 4.45
CA THR A 170 -6.54 23.80 3.31
C THR A 170 -5.90 22.75 2.42
N PRO A 171 -6.16 22.77 1.08
CA PRO A 171 -5.51 21.89 0.14
C PRO A 171 -3.98 22.05 0.15
N ARG A 172 -3.28 20.98 -0.17
CA ARG A 172 -1.84 20.99 -0.41
C ARG A 172 -1.56 20.48 -1.82
N SER A 173 -0.42 20.88 -2.38
CA SER A 173 -0.03 20.56 -3.74
C SER A 173 1.40 20.05 -3.83
N VAL A 174 1.68 19.37 -4.93
CA VAL A 174 3.01 18.98 -5.40
C VAL A 174 3.02 19.02 -6.93
#